data_11013e5efcc958650c47cf4b38b694c3
#
_entry.id   11013e5efcc958650c47cf4b38b694c3
#
_cell.length_a   1.000
_cell.length_b   1.000
_cell.length_c   1.000
_cell.angle_alpha   90.00
_cell.angle_beta   90.00
_cell.angle_gamma   90.00
#
_symmetry.space_group_name_H-M   'P 1'
#
loop_
_entity.id
_entity.type
_entity.pdbx_description
1 polymer ?
#
loop_
_entity_poly.entity_id
_entity_poly.type
_entity_poly.pdbx_seq_one_letter_code
_entity_poly.pdbx_strand_id
1 'polypeptide(L)' 'MAEKKKVAEEKRVARVTDIIAGSPKSFEDAVQVGFARASKTLRGITGMRVLEQRIAVENEKIIEYRVRMEVIFLVEN' A
#
# COMPACT_ATOMS: atom_id res chain seq x y z
N MET A 1 1.75 -19.31 -25.08
CA MET A 1 0.62 -19.40 -24.24
C MET A 1 -0.39 -18.33 -24.51
N ALA A 2 -1.59 -18.76 -24.62
CA ALA A 2 -2.65 -17.85 -24.95
C ALA A 2 -2.88 -16.81 -23.88
N GLU A 3 -2.68 -17.17 -22.66
CA GLU A 3 -2.91 -16.24 -21.56
C GLU A 3 -2.00 -15.05 -21.63
N LYS A 4 -0.77 -15.26 -21.99
CA LYS A 4 0.15 -14.16 -22.07
C LYS A 4 -0.24 -13.17 -23.12
N LYS A 5 -0.68 -13.66 -24.26
CA LYS A 5 -1.10 -12.78 -25.30
C LYS A 5 -2.29 -11.97 -24.89
N LYS A 6 -3.20 -12.62 -24.19
CA LYS A 6 -4.37 -11.93 -23.72
C LYS A 6 -4.02 -10.79 -22.82
N VAL A 7 -3.12 -11.05 -21.89
CA VAL A 7 -2.72 -10.00 -20.97
C VAL A 7 -2.08 -8.85 -21.71
N ALA A 8 -1.25 -9.15 -22.67
CA ALA A 8 -0.57 -8.12 -23.41
C ALA A 8 -1.53 -7.26 -24.22
N GLU A 9 -2.64 -7.85 -24.65
CA GLU A 9 -3.59 -7.11 -25.46
C GLU A 9 -4.58 -6.33 -24.63
N GLU A 10 -4.70 -6.65 -23.38
CA GLU A 10 -5.64 -5.96 -22.53
C GLU A 10 -5.09 -4.60 -22.17
N LYS A 11 -5.97 -3.63 -22.22
CA LYS A 11 -5.60 -2.28 -21.83
C LYS A 11 -6.10 -2.02 -20.43
N ARG A 12 -5.23 -1.51 -19.61
CA ARG A 12 -5.55 -1.34 -18.22
C ARG A 12 -5.13 0.03 -17.75
N VAL A 13 -5.89 0.54 -16.83
CA VAL A 13 -5.53 1.80 -16.18
C VAL A 13 -5.53 1.52 -14.70
N ALA A 14 -4.47 1.93 -14.05
CA ALA A 14 -4.37 1.80 -12.61
C ALA A 14 -4.32 3.19 -12.01
N ARG A 15 -4.77 3.28 -10.79
CA ARG A 15 -4.68 4.51 -10.04
C ARG A 15 -3.87 4.25 -8.80
N VAL A 16 -3.37 5.33 -8.24
CA VAL A 16 -2.51 5.25 -7.06
C VAL A 16 -3.08 6.20 -6.02
N THR A 17 -3.12 5.73 -4.79
CA THR A 17 -3.49 6.60 -3.69
C THR A 17 -2.41 6.50 -2.62
N ASP A 18 -2.06 7.63 -2.02
CA ASP A 18 -1.06 7.66 -0.96
C ASP A 18 -1.73 7.51 0.38
N ILE A 19 -1.13 6.70 1.23
CA ILE A 19 -1.60 6.58 2.61
C ILE A 19 -0.41 6.59 3.54
N ILE A 20 -0.66 6.93 4.77
CA ILE A 20 0.31 6.83 5.85
C ILE A 20 -0.30 5.95 6.91
N ALA A 21 0.45 4.94 7.34
CA ALA A 21 0.00 4.04 8.39
C ALA A 21 1.04 3.98 9.47
N GLY A 22 0.59 3.77 10.69
CA GLY A 22 1.49 3.69 11.83
C GLY A 22 1.18 2.50 12.70
N SER A 23 2.19 2.03 13.41
CA SER A 23 2.04 0.93 14.34
C SER A 23 3.08 1.08 15.43
N PRO A 24 2.73 0.76 16.66
CA PRO A 24 3.73 0.75 17.73
C PRO A 24 4.63 -0.47 17.69
N LYS A 25 4.35 -1.45 16.83
CA LYS A 25 5.07 -2.71 16.82
C LYS A 25 6.24 -2.75 15.86
N SER A 26 6.01 -2.37 14.61
CA SER A 26 7.06 -2.51 13.60
C SER A 26 6.61 -1.84 12.31
N PHE A 27 7.58 -1.66 11.40
CA PHE A 27 7.25 -1.17 10.06
C PHE A 27 6.39 -2.18 9.32
N GLU A 28 6.70 -3.46 9.50
CA GLU A 28 5.95 -4.50 8.82
C GLU A 28 4.50 -4.49 9.28
N ASP A 29 4.29 -4.33 10.57
CA ASP A 29 2.94 -4.25 11.08
C ASP A 29 2.22 -3.01 10.55
N ALA A 30 2.93 -1.90 10.43
CA ALA A 30 2.35 -0.69 9.88
C ALA A 30 1.87 -0.91 8.44
N VAL A 31 2.64 -1.66 7.65
CA VAL A 31 2.22 -1.99 6.29
C VAL A 31 0.93 -2.80 6.32
N GLN A 32 0.84 -3.77 7.21
CA GLN A 32 -0.36 -4.59 7.32
C GLN A 32 -1.56 -3.75 7.72
N VAL A 33 -1.36 -2.84 8.67
CA VAL A 33 -2.43 -1.96 9.11
C VAL A 33 -2.94 -1.12 7.94
N GLY A 34 -2.01 -0.57 7.16
CA GLY A 34 -2.38 0.24 6.01
C GLY A 34 -3.12 -0.55 4.97
N PHE A 35 -2.66 -1.76 4.69
CA PHE A 35 -3.31 -2.60 3.71
C PHE A 35 -4.72 -2.97 4.15
N ALA A 36 -4.87 -3.35 5.41
CA ALA A 36 -6.18 -3.74 5.92
C ALA A 36 -7.19 -2.61 5.78
N ARG A 37 -6.74 -1.39 6.08
CA ARG A 37 -7.65 -0.25 5.98
C ARG A 37 -7.97 0.07 4.53
N ALA A 38 -6.95 0.08 3.67
CA ALA A 38 -7.17 0.40 2.26
C ALA A 38 -8.11 -0.61 1.62
N SER A 39 -8.02 -1.87 2.02
CA SER A 39 -8.84 -2.92 1.45
C SER A 39 -10.31 -2.73 1.73
N LYS A 40 -10.65 -1.95 2.73
CA LYS A 40 -12.06 -1.73 3.06
C LYS A 40 -12.73 -0.80 2.07
N THR A 41 -11.98 0.09 1.46
CA THR A 41 -12.59 1.11 0.60
C THR A 41 -12.15 1.00 -0.85
N LEU A 42 -11.02 0.36 -1.13
CA LEU A 42 -10.52 0.26 -2.48
C LEU A 42 -10.69 -1.15 -3.00
N ARG A 43 -11.04 -1.25 -4.26
CA ARG A 43 -11.20 -2.52 -4.92
C ARG A 43 -10.13 -2.70 -5.95
N GLY A 44 -9.74 -3.94 -6.18
CA GLY A 44 -8.80 -4.25 -7.24
C GLY A 44 -7.37 -3.83 -6.91
N ILE A 45 -7.00 -3.88 -5.64
CA ILE A 45 -5.63 -3.57 -5.26
C ILE A 45 -4.70 -4.61 -5.83
N THR A 46 -3.70 -4.16 -6.59
CA THR A 46 -2.75 -5.08 -7.20
C THR A 46 -1.36 -4.93 -6.62
N GLY A 47 -1.10 -3.88 -5.86
CA GLY A 47 0.20 -3.72 -5.26
C GLY A 47 0.26 -2.53 -4.34
N MET A 48 1.34 -2.48 -3.60
CA MET A 48 1.63 -1.36 -2.73
C MET A 48 3.12 -1.13 -2.77
N ARG A 49 3.51 0.11 -2.61
CA ARG A 49 4.91 0.48 -2.64
C ARG A 49 5.21 1.36 -1.46
N VAL A 50 6.19 0.97 -0.68
CA VAL A 50 6.60 1.78 0.46
C VAL A 50 7.50 2.88 -0.05
N LEU A 51 7.11 4.12 0.21
CA LEU A 51 7.86 5.28 -0.23
C LEU A 51 8.81 5.77 0.84
N GLU A 52 8.40 5.63 2.09
CA GLU A 52 9.17 6.22 3.17
C GLU A 52 8.87 5.46 4.45
N GLN A 53 9.90 5.28 5.26
CA GLN A 53 9.74 4.74 6.59
C GLN A 53 10.27 5.77 7.57
N ARG A 54 9.57 5.92 8.65
CA ARG A 54 9.91 6.95 9.61
C ARG A 54 9.52 6.47 11.00
N ILE A 55 10.28 6.86 11.99
CA ILE A 55 9.89 6.57 13.37
C ILE A 55 9.53 7.87 14.06
N ALA A 56 8.58 7.78 14.96
CA ALA A 56 8.24 8.89 15.84
C ALA A 56 8.88 8.59 17.17
N VAL A 57 9.52 9.61 17.73
CA VAL A 57 10.28 9.47 18.97
C VAL A 57 9.76 10.47 19.98
N GLU A 58 9.59 10.02 21.21
CA GLU A 58 9.12 10.87 22.28
C GLU A 58 9.86 10.46 23.54
N ASN A 59 10.44 11.45 24.22
CA ASN A 59 11.19 11.18 25.46
C ASN A 59 12.23 10.08 25.24
N GLU A 60 12.92 10.16 24.08
CA GLU A 60 14.01 9.27 23.73
C GLU A 60 13.58 7.81 23.56
N LYS A 61 12.27 7.63 23.28
CA LYS A 61 11.76 6.30 23.02
C LYS A 61 11.02 6.31 21.71
N ILE A 62 11.12 5.21 20.98
CA ILE A 62 10.37 5.04 19.76
C ILE A 62 8.94 4.74 20.14
N ILE A 63 8.02 5.57 19.69
CA ILE A 63 6.62 5.38 20.04
C ILE A 63 5.81 4.86 18.86
N GLU A 64 6.31 5.02 17.66
CA GLU A 64 5.53 4.59 16.51
C GLU A 64 6.42 4.39 15.30
N TYR A 65 6.10 3.36 14.53
CA TYR A 65 6.72 3.11 13.23
C TYR A 65 5.71 3.53 12.18
N ARG A 66 6.12 4.42 11.29
CA ARG A 66 5.22 4.95 10.25
C ARG A 66 5.73 4.61 8.88
N VAL A 67 4.81 4.30 7.97
CA VAL A 67 5.14 4.06 6.59
C VAL A 67 4.25 4.91 5.72
N ARG A 68 4.84 5.50 4.69
CA ARG A 68 4.08 6.18 3.66
C ARG A 68 4.11 5.29 2.45
N MET A 69 2.96 4.99 1.90
CA MET A 69 2.85 4.01 0.84
C MET A 69 1.93 4.49 -0.25
N GLU A 70 2.22 4.00 -1.45
CA GLU A 70 1.29 4.09 -2.55
C GLU A 70 0.51 2.80 -2.62
N VAL A 71 -0.80 2.92 -2.76
CA VAL A 71 -1.64 1.76 -3.00
C VAL A 71 -2.05 1.82 -4.46
N ILE A 72 -1.77 0.76 -5.18
CA ILE A 72 -2.01 0.70 -6.62
C ILE A 72 -3.22 -0.20 -6.85
N PHE A 73 -4.20 0.31 -7.57
CA PHE A 73 -5.39 -0.48 -7.81
C PHE A 73 -5.90 -0.24 -9.22
N LEU A 74 -6.55 -1.25 -9.77
CA LEU A 74 -7.07 -1.19 -11.12
C LEU A 74 -8.38 -0.43 -11.15
N VAL A 75 -8.52 0.39 -12.17
CA VAL A 75 -9.75 1.10 -12.42
C VAL A 75 -10.64 0.19 -13.23
N GLU A 76 -11.86 0.01 -12.76
CA GLU A 76 -12.83 -0.80 -13.48
C GLU A 76 -13.71 0.08 -14.30
N ASN A 77 -14.12 -0.42 -15.43
CA ASN A 77 -15.01 0.34 -16.32
C ASN A 77 -16.44 0.16 -15.93
#